data_67cd46cea23964e8d4a32fdca03eb988
#
_entry.id   67cd46cea23964e8d4a32fdca03eb988
#
_cell.length_a   1.000
_cell.length_b   1.000
_cell.length_c   1.000
_cell.angle_alpha   90.00
_cell.angle_beta   90.00
_cell.angle_gamma   90.00
#
_symmetry.space_group_name_H-M   'P 1'
#
loop_
_entity.id
_entity.type
_entity.pdbx_description
1 polymer ?
#
loop_
_entity_poly.entity_id
_entity_poly.type
_entity_poly.pdbx_seq_one_letter_code
_entity_poly.pdbx_strand_id
1 'polypeptide(L)'
;MSLKSFACCLAAVLFCTFGLRAQTRSQIPAQFLQPHTLAYAPGKSITLSLPAKLDIDVAASGLRRVRFLAQAPDGRIFATGMYNLADNTRGSVFILDGWDRKTHTFTHVSRYLDHLRNPNNLAFWTDPATHQSWLYLPLTDRLIRYKYKAGDDAPSGPPQILARLPDYGLNYKYGGWHLTRTIAFAALHGRTRLYLTAGSSCDYCREREVIRATISVMDPDGSHWQILAHGLRNAVDLQFTPDLDGGALFATNMGDDHLGNNLPEDTFFELDSNTRPAPAHTNYGWPACYFANGKPTLDHTPLPEMPTPGDLQTESERPKDTGVASHSRPPQDADSVYGKQAGMAKQGTLLAASGGKTNISDPDAKLGKVPEPLTSCNNVPAAYTTFAAHSSPLGLTFFGADNPTLHDKFVIALHGASHPRIGTGYSVVEFTPTDRTPHPLITGFLTTIAGKAVVHGRPCGILRLGPDTFLLTDDYLGLVYYVHPNRRQ
;
A
#
# COMPACT_ATOMS: atom_id res chain seq x y z
N MET A 1 -1.59 -95.45 29.72
CA MET A 1 -1.32 -95.22 28.32
C MET A 1 -2.12 -93.99 27.95
N SER A 2 -1.53 -92.82 27.95
CA SER A 2 -2.22 -91.54 27.79
C SER A 2 -1.34 -90.61 26.96
N LEU A 3 -1.87 -90.23 25.76
CA LEU A 3 -1.28 -89.22 24.89
C LEU A 3 -1.66 -87.85 25.45
N LYS A 4 -0.72 -86.97 25.64
CA LYS A 4 -0.93 -85.57 25.94
C LYS A 4 -0.75 -84.75 24.65
N SER A 5 -1.82 -84.11 24.26
CA SER A 5 -1.83 -83.14 23.17
C SER A 5 -1.25 -81.77 23.60
N PHE A 6 -0.29 -81.27 22.86
CA PHE A 6 0.23 -79.92 23.00
C PHE A 6 -0.63 -78.99 22.11
N ALA A 7 -1.26 -78.01 22.76
CA ALA A 7 -1.95 -76.93 22.05
C ALA A 7 -0.97 -75.74 21.87
N CYS A 8 -0.70 -75.38 20.62
CA CYS A 8 0.14 -74.24 20.27
C CYS A 8 -0.78 -72.98 20.09
N CYS A 9 -0.65 -72.03 21.00
CA CYS A 9 -1.32 -70.69 20.86
C CYS A 9 -0.55 -69.84 19.87
N LEU A 10 -1.10 -69.61 18.71
CA LEU A 10 -0.68 -68.56 17.78
C LEU A 10 -1.30 -67.23 18.21
N ALA A 11 -0.51 -66.30 18.74
CA ALA A 11 -0.90 -64.93 18.95
C ALA A 11 -0.78 -64.14 17.64
N ALA A 12 -1.91 -63.81 17.02
CA ALA A 12 -1.95 -62.92 15.87
C ALA A 12 -1.77 -61.46 16.33
N VAL A 13 -0.61 -60.87 16.03
CA VAL A 13 -0.35 -59.43 16.22
C VAL A 13 -0.98 -58.70 15.03
N LEU A 14 -2.10 -58.02 15.26
CA LEU A 14 -2.70 -57.09 14.33
C LEU A 14 -1.86 -55.80 14.28
N PHE A 15 -1.05 -55.61 13.26
CA PHE A 15 -0.45 -54.33 12.94
C PHE A 15 -1.53 -53.41 12.30
N CYS A 16 -2.11 -52.51 13.10
CA CYS A 16 -2.84 -51.36 12.58
C CYS A 16 -1.87 -50.38 11.92
N THR A 17 -1.69 -50.50 10.62
CA THR A 17 -1.02 -49.46 9.83
C THR A 17 -1.95 -48.27 9.73
N PHE A 18 -1.77 -47.27 10.58
CA PHE A 18 -2.28 -45.94 10.36
C PHE A 18 -1.60 -45.37 9.12
N GLY A 19 -2.23 -45.53 7.98
CA GLY A 19 -1.83 -44.81 6.79
C GLY A 19 -2.04 -43.30 7.01
N LEU A 20 -0.93 -42.57 7.28
CA LEU A 20 -0.91 -41.11 7.08
C LEU A 20 -1.24 -40.88 5.61
N ARG A 21 -2.51 -40.59 5.31
CA ARG A 21 -2.86 -39.90 4.06
C ARG A 21 -2.25 -38.52 4.17
N ALA A 22 -1.08 -38.33 3.57
CA ALA A 22 -0.62 -37.02 3.17
C ALA A 22 -1.73 -36.44 2.31
N GLN A 23 -2.45 -35.45 2.82
CA GLN A 23 -3.30 -34.62 1.99
C GLN A 23 -2.35 -33.97 0.96
N THR A 24 -2.32 -34.51 -0.24
CA THR A 24 -1.79 -33.83 -1.41
C THR A 24 -2.60 -32.55 -1.52
N ARG A 25 -2.02 -31.42 -1.05
CA ARG A 25 -2.47 -30.09 -1.42
C ARG A 25 -2.65 -30.16 -2.93
N SER A 26 -3.87 -30.04 -3.40
CA SER A 26 -4.20 -29.86 -4.80
C SER A 26 -3.36 -28.65 -5.24
N GLN A 27 -2.27 -28.90 -5.95
CA GLN A 27 -1.54 -27.82 -6.61
C GLN A 27 -2.49 -27.34 -7.70
N ILE A 28 -3.16 -26.21 -7.45
CA ILE A 28 -3.80 -25.45 -8.51
C ILE A 28 -2.69 -25.24 -9.55
N PRO A 29 -2.89 -25.63 -10.82
CA PRO A 29 -1.85 -25.48 -11.84
C PRO A 29 -1.39 -24.03 -11.83
N ALA A 30 -0.09 -23.80 -11.67
CA ALA A 30 0.48 -22.46 -11.76
C ALA A 30 -0.07 -21.85 -13.05
N GLN A 31 -0.82 -20.75 -12.92
CA GLN A 31 -1.41 -20.08 -14.07
C GLN A 31 -0.28 -19.75 -15.03
N PHE A 32 -0.34 -20.25 -16.26
CA PHE A 32 0.74 -20.03 -17.22
C PHE A 32 0.75 -18.55 -17.60
N LEU A 33 1.77 -17.83 -17.14
CA LEU A 33 1.96 -16.41 -17.44
C LEU A 33 2.70 -16.26 -18.77
N GLN A 34 2.20 -15.41 -19.65
CA GLN A 34 2.80 -15.10 -20.94
C GLN A 34 3.60 -13.80 -20.88
N PRO A 35 4.81 -13.76 -21.46
CA PRO A 35 5.65 -12.56 -21.45
C PRO A 35 5.17 -11.54 -22.48
N HIS A 36 5.15 -10.27 -22.06
CA HIS A 36 4.88 -9.08 -22.88
C HIS A 36 6.05 -8.13 -22.75
N THR A 37 6.70 -7.79 -23.86
CA THR A 37 7.80 -6.83 -23.86
C THR A 37 7.27 -5.44 -24.22
N LEU A 38 7.40 -4.51 -23.30
CA LEU A 38 6.85 -3.17 -23.35
C LEU A 38 7.96 -2.14 -23.54
N ALA A 39 7.99 -1.47 -24.69
CA ALA A 39 8.87 -0.33 -24.91
C ALA A 39 8.30 0.90 -24.20
N TYR A 40 9.10 1.62 -23.40
CA TYR A 40 8.68 2.81 -22.68
C TYR A 40 9.52 4.07 -22.96
N ALA A 41 10.68 3.90 -23.60
CA ALA A 41 11.51 4.98 -24.14
C ALA A 41 12.42 4.42 -25.25
N PRO A 42 13.05 5.25 -26.08
CA PRO A 42 13.99 4.78 -27.11
C PRO A 42 15.07 3.86 -26.52
N GLY A 43 15.12 2.62 -27.01
CA GLY A 43 16.04 1.59 -26.54
C GLY A 43 15.81 1.05 -25.14
N LYS A 44 14.69 1.40 -24.48
CA LYS A 44 14.36 0.90 -23.14
C LYS A 44 13.05 0.11 -23.17
N SER A 45 13.07 -1.06 -22.58
CA SER A 45 11.90 -1.93 -22.45
C SER A 45 11.91 -2.67 -21.12
N ILE A 46 10.75 -3.15 -20.72
CA ILE A 46 10.55 -4.09 -19.61
C ILE A 46 9.75 -5.29 -20.14
N THR A 47 10.07 -6.49 -19.67
CA THR A 47 9.26 -7.68 -19.96
C THR A 47 8.49 -8.09 -18.72
N LEU A 48 7.17 -8.00 -18.79
CA LEU A 48 6.26 -8.44 -17.74
C LEU A 48 5.47 -9.65 -18.22
N SER A 49 5.12 -10.55 -17.31
CA SER A 49 4.36 -11.76 -17.63
C SER A 49 3.04 -11.77 -16.86
N LEU A 50 1.93 -12.04 -17.55
CA LEU A 50 0.59 -12.09 -17.00
C LEU A 50 -0.26 -13.16 -17.70
N PRO A 51 -1.47 -13.52 -17.16
CA PRO A 51 -2.32 -14.55 -17.76
C PRO A 51 -2.70 -14.23 -19.21
N ALA A 52 -2.78 -15.24 -20.05
CA ALA A 52 -3.12 -15.11 -21.47
C ALA A 52 -4.42 -14.34 -21.78
N LYS A 53 -5.37 -14.34 -20.83
CA LYS A 53 -6.65 -13.61 -20.95
C LYS A 53 -6.51 -12.08 -20.72
N LEU A 54 -5.37 -11.64 -20.23
CA LEU A 54 -5.06 -10.22 -20.00
C LEU A 54 -3.94 -9.76 -20.95
N ASP A 55 -3.92 -8.49 -21.23
CA ASP A 55 -2.88 -7.78 -21.95
C ASP A 55 -2.43 -6.56 -21.15
N ILE A 56 -1.27 -5.98 -21.47
CA ILE A 56 -0.68 -4.87 -20.74
C ILE A 56 0.04 -3.91 -21.69
N ASP A 57 -0.21 -2.62 -21.54
CA ASP A 57 0.43 -1.54 -22.30
C ASP A 57 1.01 -0.48 -21.37
N VAL A 58 1.95 0.33 -21.88
CA VAL A 58 2.45 1.52 -21.17
C VAL A 58 1.51 2.69 -21.44
N ALA A 59 0.71 3.07 -20.44
CA ALA A 59 -0.27 4.16 -20.56
C ALA A 59 0.35 5.56 -20.39
N ALA A 60 1.39 5.69 -19.56
CA ALA A 60 2.15 6.92 -19.38
C ALA A 60 3.57 6.62 -18.91
N SER A 61 4.51 7.54 -19.17
CA SER A 61 5.91 7.43 -18.76
C SER A 61 6.45 8.78 -18.31
N GLY A 62 7.66 8.77 -17.68
CA GLY A 62 8.32 10.00 -17.23
C GLY A 62 7.77 10.58 -15.92
N LEU A 63 6.93 9.85 -15.20
CA LEU A 63 6.33 10.27 -13.93
C LEU A 63 7.22 9.89 -12.76
N ARG A 64 8.10 10.78 -12.36
CA ARG A 64 9.10 10.50 -11.33
C ARG A 64 8.47 10.05 -10.01
N ARG A 65 8.77 8.80 -9.60
CA ARG A 65 8.23 8.16 -8.37
C ARG A 65 6.72 8.27 -8.29
N VAL A 66 6.03 7.95 -9.39
CA VAL A 66 4.57 7.86 -9.41
C VAL A 66 4.08 6.83 -8.39
N ARG A 67 3.12 7.23 -7.54
CA ARG A 67 2.65 6.39 -6.45
C ARG A 67 1.24 5.90 -6.71
N PHE A 68 0.24 6.65 -6.33
CA PHE A 68 -1.16 6.26 -6.44
C PHE A 68 -1.91 7.13 -7.45
N LEU A 69 -3.04 6.60 -7.87
CA LEU A 69 -3.90 7.19 -8.88
C LEU A 69 -5.31 7.37 -8.31
N ALA A 70 -6.01 8.40 -8.76
CA ALA A 70 -7.44 8.54 -8.53
C ALA A 70 -8.13 9.12 -9.77
N GLN A 71 -9.36 8.69 -10.03
CA GLN A 71 -10.18 9.28 -11.07
C GLN A 71 -10.96 10.47 -10.51
N ALA A 72 -10.84 11.61 -11.17
CA ALA A 72 -11.58 12.82 -10.86
C ALA A 72 -13.04 12.71 -11.32
N PRO A 73 -13.95 13.53 -10.78
CA PRO A 73 -15.37 13.55 -11.20
C PRO A 73 -15.60 13.82 -12.69
N ASP A 74 -14.65 14.46 -13.37
CA ASP A 74 -14.67 14.72 -14.82
C ASP A 74 -14.02 13.60 -15.66
N GLY A 75 -13.61 12.50 -15.03
CA GLY A 75 -13.04 11.34 -15.68
C GLY A 75 -11.53 11.37 -15.90
N ARG A 76 -10.85 12.51 -15.70
CA ARG A 76 -9.39 12.60 -15.77
C ARG A 76 -8.73 11.78 -14.66
N ILE A 77 -7.56 11.26 -14.92
CA ILE A 77 -6.78 10.51 -13.93
C ILE A 77 -5.74 11.44 -13.29
N PHE A 78 -5.72 11.46 -11.97
CA PHE A 78 -4.72 12.17 -11.19
C PHE A 78 -3.74 11.18 -10.59
N ALA A 79 -2.45 11.53 -10.58
CA ALA A 79 -1.38 10.70 -10.06
C ALA A 79 -0.51 11.48 -9.09
N THR A 80 -0.14 10.88 -7.96
CA THR A 80 0.88 11.44 -7.05
C THR A 80 2.28 11.00 -7.47
N GLY A 81 3.27 11.86 -7.23
CA GLY A 81 4.68 11.54 -7.39
C GLY A 81 5.49 12.05 -6.20
N MET A 82 6.22 11.17 -5.53
CA MET A 82 7.00 11.51 -4.32
C MET A 82 8.38 12.11 -4.61
N TYR A 83 8.80 12.20 -5.87
CA TYR A 83 10.15 12.58 -6.30
C TYR A 83 11.24 11.56 -5.93
N ASN A 84 11.36 11.17 -4.66
CA ASN A 84 12.18 10.06 -4.16
C ASN A 84 11.53 9.46 -2.90
N LEU A 85 12.09 8.42 -2.32
CA LEU A 85 11.57 7.77 -1.12
C LEU A 85 12.13 8.35 0.19
N ALA A 86 12.99 9.37 0.11
CA ALA A 86 13.43 10.13 1.28
C ALA A 86 12.46 11.27 1.57
N ASP A 87 12.53 11.82 2.78
CA ASP A 87 11.73 12.99 3.15
C ASP A 87 12.13 14.21 2.31
N ASN A 88 11.17 14.78 1.61
CA ASN A 88 11.41 15.90 0.69
C ASN A 88 10.13 16.70 0.44
N THR A 89 10.28 17.90 -0.09
CA THR A 89 9.20 18.81 -0.52
C THR A 89 9.14 18.97 -2.04
N ARG A 90 9.55 17.95 -2.80
CA ARG A 90 9.62 17.98 -4.27
C ARG A 90 8.53 17.13 -4.93
N GLY A 91 7.58 16.64 -4.14
CA GLY A 91 6.47 15.83 -4.64
C GLY A 91 5.50 16.66 -5.49
N SER A 92 4.76 15.97 -6.35
CA SER A 92 3.84 16.56 -7.31
C SER A 92 2.53 15.79 -7.39
N VAL A 93 1.49 16.45 -7.90
CA VAL A 93 0.29 15.81 -8.43
C VAL A 93 0.24 16.08 -9.93
N PHE A 94 0.05 15.02 -10.71
CA PHE A 94 -0.07 15.07 -12.17
C PHE A 94 -1.51 14.83 -12.60
N ILE A 95 -1.89 15.37 -13.75
CA ILE A 95 -3.09 15.02 -14.50
C ILE A 95 -2.67 14.19 -15.70
N LEU A 96 -3.32 13.05 -15.92
CA LEU A 96 -3.21 12.25 -17.12
C LEU A 96 -4.55 12.37 -17.87
N ASP A 97 -4.48 12.86 -19.10
CA ASP A 97 -5.65 13.18 -19.92
C ASP A 97 -5.44 12.80 -21.39
N GLY A 98 -6.50 12.97 -22.22
CA GLY A 98 -6.43 12.66 -23.64
C GLY A 98 -6.22 11.16 -23.89
N TRP A 99 -7.02 10.30 -23.28
CA TRP A 99 -6.93 8.85 -23.46
C TRP A 99 -7.13 8.41 -24.92
N ASP A 100 -6.08 7.87 -25.55
CA ASP A 100 -6.15 7.25 -26.87
C ASP A 100 -6.47 5.75 -26.74
N ARG A 101 -7.66 5.36 -27.20
CA ARG A 101 -8.14 3.97 -27.14
C ARG A 101 -7.41 3.02 -28.09
N LYS A 102 -6.68 3.53 -29.10
CA LYS A 102 -5.94 2.70 -30.05
C LYS A 102 -4.56 2.31 -29.53
N THR A 103 -3.88 3.27 -28.93
CA THR A 103 -2.52 3.07 -28.39
C THR A 103 -2.52 2.78 -26.90
N HIS A 104 -3.68 2.89 -26.22
CA HIS A 104 -3.84 2.77 -24.77
C HIS A 104 -2.91 3.71 -24.00
N THR A 105 -2.77 4.96 -24.49
CA THR A 105 -1.89 5.97 -23.89
C THR A 105 -2.64 7.25 -23.52
N PHE A 106 -2.19 7.90 -22.46
CA PHE A 106 -2.56 9.28 -22.20
C PHE A 106 -1.68 10.20 -23.06
N THR A 107 -2.30 10.99 -23.95
CA THR A 107 -1.58 11.88 -24.86
C THR A 107 -1.18 13.19 -24.20
N HIS A 108 -1.75 13.48 -23.03
CA HIS A 108 -1.48 14.71 -22.28
C HIS A 108 -1.19 14.39 -20.82
N VAL A 109 -0.02 14.85 -20.36
CA VAL A 109 0.39 14.74 -18.96
C VAL A 109 0.83 16.12 -18.51
N SER A 110 0.15 16.66 -17.50
CA SER A 110 0.44 17.98 -16.94
C SER A 110 0.62 17.90 -15.41
N ARG A 111 1.17 18.97 -14.83
CA ARG A 111 1.38 19.07 -13.40
C ARG A 111 0.29 19.94 -12.80
N TYR A 112 -0.50 19.37 -11.88
CA TYR A 112 -1.58 20.05 -11.16
C TYR A 112 -1.09 20.77 -9.90
N LEU A 113 -0.20 20.11 -9.12
CA LEU A 113 0.44 20.64 -7.91
C LEU A 113 1.90 20.24 -7.88
N ASP A 114 2.72 21.06 -7.21
CA ASP A 114 4.15 20.84 -7.03
C ASP A 114 4.61 21.23 -5.62
N HIS A 115 5.87 20.95 -5.28
CA HIS A 115 6.48 21.28 -3.99
C HIS A 115 5.73 20.69 -2.79
N LEU A 116 5.17 19.50 -2.96
CA LEU A 116 4.43 18.78 -1.92
C LEU A 116 5.36 17.89 -1.10
N ARG A 117 5.08 17.75 0.20
CA ARG A 117 5.84 16.88 1.07
C ARG A 117 5.34 15.43 0.99
N ASN A 118 6.08 14.60 0.25
CA ASN A 118 5.87 13.15 0.11
C ASN A 118 4.39 12.73 -0.13
N PRO A 119 3.68 13.26 -1.15
CA PRO A 119 2.32 12.84 -1.44
C PRO A 119 2.30 11.37 -1.84
N ASN A 120 1.54 10.52 -1.12
CA ASN A 120 1.43 9.10 -1.41
C ASN A 120 0.20 8.79 -2.26
N ASN A 121 -0.99 9.06 -1.73
CA ASN A 121 -2.22 8.92 -2.49
C ASN A 121 -3.02 10.22 -2.53
N LEU A 122 -4.16 10.18 -3.20
CA LEU A 122 -5.14 11.26 -3.27
C LEU A 122 -6.53 10.65 -3.45
N ALA A 123 -7.56 11.41 -3.10
CA ALA A 123 -8.93 11.00 -3.31
C ALA A 123 -9.81 12.18 -3.70
N PHE A 124 -10.83 11.92 -4.51
CA PHE A 124 -11.91 12.87 -4.77
C PHE A 124 -13.15 12.48 -3.99
N TRP A 125 -13.86 13.45 -3.49
CA TRP A 125 -15.16 13.28 -2.88
C TRP A 125 -16.05 14.46 -3.22
N THR A 126 -17.29 14.16 -3.62
CA THR A 126 -18.31 15.17 -3.89
C THR A 126 -19.31 15.15 -2.76
N ASP A 127 -19.50 16.28 -2.12
CA ASP A 127 -20.48 16.46 -1.07
C ASP A 127 -21.91 16.29 -1.63
N PRO A 128 -22.67 15.30 -1.17
CA PRO A 128 -24.00 15.04 -1.70
C PRO A 128 -25.01 16.16 -1.40
N ALA A 129 -24.76 16.98 -0.37
CA ALA A 129 -25.65 18.07 0.01
C ALA A 129 -25.38 19.35 -0.79
N THR A 130 -24.13 19.67 -1.06
CA THR A 130 -23.73 20.93 -1.73
C THR A 130 -23.28 20.73 -3.18
N HIS A 131 -23.10 19.48 -3.61
CA HIS A 131 -22.52 19.11 -4.92
C HIS A 131 -21.10 19.66 -5.15
N GLN A 132 -20.44 20.17 -4.11
CA GLN A 132 -19.06 20.63 -4.18
C GLN A 132 -18.12 19.42 -4.20
N SER A 133 -17.33 19.30 -5.26
CA SER A 133 -16.25 18.32 -5.35
C SER A 133 -14.98 18.84 -4.68
N TRP A 134 -14.27 17.94 -4.03
CA TRP A 134 -13.03 18.21 -3.32
C TRP A 134 -11.96 17.22 -3.72
N LEU A 135 -10.73 17.70 -3.89
CA LEU A 135 -9.52 16.89 -3.95
C LEU A 135 -8.89 16.85 -2.56
N TYR A 136 -8.73 15.66 -2.00
CA TYR A 136 -8.04 15.42 -0.72
C TYR A 136 -6.64 14.91 -0.97
N LEU A 137 -5.69 15.41 -0.19
CA LEU A 137 -4.27 15.07 -0.35
C LEU A 137 -3.62 14.92 1.03
N PRO A 138 -3.30 13.69 1.45
CA PRO A 138 -2.53 13.43 2.64
C PRO A 138 -1.05 13.63 2.33
N LEU A 139 -0.40 14.45 3.16
CA LEU A 139 1.04 14.71 3.14
C LEU A 139 1.66 14.14 4.42
N THR A 140 2.97 14.07 4.51
CA THR A 140 3.64 13.55 5.70
C THR A 140 3.17 14.22 6.98
N ASP A 141 3.02 15.56 6.96
CA ASP A 141 2.78 16.40 8.13
C ASP A 141 1.33 16.90 8.27
N ARG A 142 0.48 16.66 7.28
CA ARG A 142 -0.90 17.16 7.28
C ARG A 142 -1.81 16.46 6.29
N LEU A 143 -3.11 16.53 6.54
CA LEU A 143 -4.16 16.25 5.56
C LEU A 143 -4.76 17.56 5.09
N ILE A 144 -4.80 17.78 3.78
CA ILE A 144 -5.38 18.96 3.14
C ILE A 144 -6.44 18.58 2.12
N ARG A 145 -7.32 19.55 1.80
CA ARG A 145 -8.22 19.45 0.66
C ARG A 145 -8.33 20.76 -0.11
N TYR A 146 -8.56 20.64 -1.41
CA TYR A 146 -8.84 21.75 -2.31
C TYR A 146 -10.26 21.64 -2.87
N LYS A 147 -10.94 22.76 -3.06
CA LYS A 147 -12.12 22.76 -3.94
C LYS A 147 -11.69 22.32 -5.32
N TYR A 148 -12.46 21.40 -5.90
CA TYR A 148 -12.21 20.89 -7.24
C TYR A 148 -13.37 21.30 -8.16
N LYS A 149 -13.03 21.78 -9.34
CA LYS A 149 -13.94 22.06 -10.43
C LYS A 149 -13.50 21.26 -11.65
N ALA A 150 -14.44 20.62 -12.32
CA ALA A 150 -14.19 19.88 -13.56
C ALA A 150 -13.45 20.73 -14.59
N GLY A 151 -12.39 20.20 -15.16
CA GLY A 151 -11.57 20.88 -16.16
C GLY A 151 -10.47 21.79 -15.59
N ASP A 152 -10.39 22.02 -14.27
CA ASP A 152 -9.32 22.85 -13.70
C ASP A 152 -7.95 22.18 -13.86
N ASP A 153 -6.95 22.88 -14.36
CA ASP A 153 -5.56 22.43 -14.50
C ASP A 153 -4.68 22.85 -13.31
N ALA A 154 -5.24 23.58 -12.35
CA ALA A 154 -4.64 23.97 -11.08
C ALA A 154 -5.74 24.28 -10.06
N PRO A 155 -5.48 24.20 -8.74
CA PRO A 155 -6.45 24.59 -7.74
C PRO A 155 -6.85 26.08 -7.87
N SER A 156 -8.14 26.37 -7.75
CA SER A 156 -8.68 27.72 -7.83
C SER A 156 -8.45 28.56 -6.57
N GLY A 157 -7.92 27.99 -5.50
CA GLY A 157 -7.68 28.68 -4.22
C GLY A 157 -6.79 27.89 -3.26
N PRO A 158 -6.55 28.43 -2.06
CA PRO A 158 -5.70 27.78 -1.06
C PRO A 158 -6.35 26.50 -0.50
N PRO A 159 -5.53 25.54 -0.01
CA PRO A 159 -6.05 24.36 0.64
C PRO A 159 -6.68 24.67 2.00
N GLN A 160 -7.64 23.83 2.37
CA GLN A 160 -8.11 23.70 3.76
C GLN A 160 -7.29 22.60 4.44
N ILE A 161 -6.74 22.90 5.62
CA ILE A 161 -6.06 21.91 6.46
C ILE A 161 -7.11 21.25 7.33
N LEU A 162 -7.26 19.91 7.21
CA LEU A 162 -8.21 19.12 7.97
C LEU A 162 -7.59 18.51 9.23
N ALA A 163 -6.32 18.07 9.13
CA ALA A 163 -5.57 17.49 10.24
C ALA A 163 -4.08 17.85 10.13
N ARG A 164 -3.42 18.01 11.26
CA ARG A 164 -1.96 18.05 11.36
C ARG A 164 -1.48 16.71 11.90
N LEU A 165 -0.37 16.24 11.38
CA LEU A 165 0.22 14.95 11.74
C LEU A 165 1.59 15.18 12.34
N PRO A 166 2.06 14.33 13.28
CA PRO A 166 3.37 14.47 13.89
C PRO A 166 4.47 14.52 12.84
N ASP A 167 5.34 15.51 12.98
CA ASP A 167 6.44 15.77 12.09
C ASP A 167 7.57 16.46 12.86
N TYR A 168 8.75 15.87 12.82
CA TYR A 168 9.96 16.41 13.47
C TYR A 168 10.81 17.27 12.52
N GLY A 169 10.29 17.54 11.33
CA GLY A 169 11.00 18.30 10.30
C GLY A 169 11.77 17.41 9.32
N LEU A 170 12.22 18.01 8.23
CA LEU A 170 13.09 17.38 7.26
C LEU A 170 14.42 17.00 7.92
N ASN A 171 14.96 15.83 7.57
CA ASN A 171 16.29 15.36 8.00
C ASN A 171 16.40 14.83 9.44
N TYR A 172 15.32 14.63 10.16
CA TYR A 172 15.41 13.98 11.47
C TYR A 172 15.52 12.45 11.34
N LYS A 173 16.40 11.86 12.15
CA LYS A 173 16.66 10.41 12.18
C LYS A 173 15.43 9.61 12.60
N TYR A 174 14.66 10.15 13.55
CA TYR A 174 13.45 9.55 14.08
C TYR A 174 12.25 10.43 13.71
N GLY A 175 11.12 9.80 13.34
CA GLY A 175 9.95 10.51 12.81
C GLY A 175 9.95 10.70 11.30
N GLY A 176 11.08 10.46 10.63
CA GLY A 176 11.18 10.37 9.17
C GLY A 176 10.93 8.97 8.60
N TRP A 177 10.59 7.98 9.42
CA TRP A 177 10.15 6.67 8.99
C TRP A 177 8.68 6.70 8.57
N HIS A 178 8.31 5.85 7.61
CA HIS A 178 6.95 5.72 7.09
C HIS A 178 6.31 7.09 6.81
N LEU A 179 6.92 7.82 5.88
CA LEU A 179 6.54 9.18 5.48
C LEU A 179 5.17 9.24 4.79
N THR A 180 4.70 8.11 4.27
CA THR A 180 3.46 8.02 3.50
C THR A 180 2.24 8.08 4.41
N ARG A 181 1.22 8.77 3.93
CA ARG A 181 -0.13 8.80 4.49
C ARG A 181 -1.08 8.41 3.37
N THR A 182 -2.09 7.64 3.69
CA THR A 182 -3.11 7.20 2.73
C THR A 182 -4.47 7.51 3.28
N ILE A 183 -5.39 7.89 2.38
CA ILE A 183 -6.79 8.13 2.71
C ILE A 183 -7.71 7.29 1.83
N ALA A 184 -8.86 6.93 2.39
CA ALA A 184 -9.96 6.36 1.64
C ALA A 184 -11.30 6.91 2.17
N PHE A 185 -12.27 7.06 1.28
CA PHE A 185 -13.65 7.26 1.66
C PHE A 185 -14.35 5.91 1.69
N ALA A 186 -15.10 5.64 2.76
CA ALA A 186 -15.92 4.45 2.85
C ALA A 186 -17.33 4.80 3.35
N ALA A 187 -18.34 4.23 2.68
CA ALA A 187 -19.73 4.31 3.08
C ALA A 187 -20.05 3.10 3.97
N LEU A 188 -19.79 3.25 5.25
CA LEU A 188 -20.01 2.21 6.27
C LEU A 188 -21.00 2.72 7.34
N HIS A 189 -21.80 1.80 7.87
CA HIS A 189 -22.76 2.08 8.96
C HIS A 189 -23.67 3.27 8.67
N GLY A 190 -24.12 3.37 7.41
CA GLY A 190 -25.11 4.38 6.97
C GLY A 190 -24.55 5.77 6.68
N ARG A 191 -23.22 5.97 6.73
CA ARG A 191 -22.60 7.27 6.41
C ARG A 191 -21.23 7.14 5.75
N THR A 192 -20.88 8.12 4.92
CA THR A 192 -19.52 8.22 4.34
C THR A 192 -18.57 8.87 5.34
N ARG A 193 -17.45 8.20 5.61
CA ARG A 193 -16.36 8.69 6.45
C ARG A 193 -15.04 8.71 5.67
N LEU A 194 -14.12 9.55 6.12
CA LEU A 194 -12.75 9.64 5.64
C LEU A 194 -11.82 8.90 6.60
N TYR A 195 -11.13 7.90 6.11
CA TYR A 195 -10.14 7.10 6.84
C TYR A 195 -8.74 7.56 6.47
N LEU A 196 -7.82 7.59 7.45
CA LEU A 196 -6.45 8.08 7.29
C LEU A 196 -5.47 7.13 7.98
N THR A 197 -4.42 6.69 7.25
CA THR A 197 -3.32 5.92 7.82
C THR A 197 -2.19 6.83 8.30
N ALA A 198 -1.52 6.42 9.37
CA ALA A 198 -0.25 6.97 9.79
C ALA A 198 0.67 5.84 10.26
N GLY A 199 1.72 5.58 9.49
CA GLY A 199 2.70 4.56 9.84
C GLY A 199 3.53 4.92 11.07
N SER A 200 4.24 3.95 11.63
CA SER A 200 5.09 4.10 12.81
C SER A 200 6.23 5.10 12.59
N SER A 201 6.77 5.61 13.67
CA SER A 201 7.94 6.51 13.65
C SER A 201 9.28 5.76 13.59
N CYS A 202 9.26 4.44 13.70
CA CYS A 202 10.43 3.58 13.77
C CYS A 202 10.16 2.23 13.09
N ASP A 203 11.18 1.40 13.00
CA ASP A 203 11.03 0.00 12.59
C ASP A 203 10.31 -0.81 13.65
N TYR A 204 10.82 -0.77 14.89
CA TYR A 204 10.34 -1.51 16.04
C TYR A 204 10.61 -0.69 17.31
N CYS A 205 9.57 -0.13 17.93
CA CYS A 205 9.68 0.64 19.17
C CYS A 205 8.32 0.90 19.82
N ARG A 206 8.33 1.40 21.05
CA ARG A 206 7.17 2.01 21.67
C ARG A 206 6.94 3.41 21.12
N GLU A 207 5.79 3.63 20.46
CA GLU A 207 5.41 4.94 19.94
C GLU A 207 5.18 5.96 21.05
N ARG A 208 5.29 7.23 20.70
CA ARG A 208 5.03 8.37 21.60
C ARG A 208 3.78 9.15 21.21
N GLU A 209 3.49 9.22 19.92
CA GLU A 209 2.29 9.85 19.39
C GLU A 209 1.20 8.83 19.12
N VAL A 210 0.01 9.09 19.67
CA VAL A 210 -1.14 8.18 19.57
C VAL A 210 -1.57 7.90 18.13
N ILE A 211 -1.31 8.83 17.21
CA ILE A 211 -1.67 8.69 15.79
C ILE A 211 -0.74 7.77 15.00
N ARG A 212 0.45 7.44 15.52
CA ARG A 212 1.41 6.57 14.84
C ARG A 212 0.99 5.10 14.89
N ALA A 213 1.33 4.35 13.85
CA ALA A 213 0.95 2.95 13.66
C ALA A 213 -0.58 2.72 13.78
N THR A 214 -1.37 3.64 13.20
CA THR A 214 -2.83 3.65 13.33
C THR A 214 -3.55 3.87 12.00
N ILE A 215 -4.84 3.54 12.04
CA ILE A 215 -5.84 4.06 11.11
C ILE A 215 -6.84 4.86 11.93
N SER A 216 -7.05 6.10 11.54
CA SER A 216 -8.03 7.00 12.12
C SER A 216 -9.17 7.27 11.15
N VAL A 217 -10.29 7.74 11.69
CA VAL A 217 -11.52 8.02 10.94
C VAL A 217 -12.08 9.37 11.35
N MET A 218 -12.57 10.14 10.36
CA MET A 218 -13.18 11.45 10.56
C MET A 218 -14.32 11.67 9.56
N ASP A 219 -15.10 12.71 9.76
CA ASP A 219 -16.04 13.15 8.73
C ASP A 219 -15.29 13.84 7.56
N PRO A 220 -15.89 13.96 6.37
CA PRO A 220 -15.19 14.52 5.21
C PRO A 220 -14.68 15.97 5.40
N ASP A 221 -15.19 16.70 6.36
CA ASP A 221 -14.74 18.04 6.73
C ASP A 221 -13.61 18.09 7.78
N GLY A 222 -13.16 16.90 8.26
CA GLY A 222 -12.13 16.73 9.29
C GLY A 222 -12.69 16.72 10.73
N SER A 223 -14.01 16.90 10.92
CA SER A 223 -14.62 16.82 12.24
C SER A 223 -14.75 15.37 12.73
N HIS A 224 -15.04 15.19 14.03
CA HIS A 224 -15.23 13.87 14.68
C HIS A 224 -14.05 12.90 14.43
N TRP A 225 -12.82 13.43 14.46
CA TRP A 225 -11.61 12.64 14.28
C TRP A 225 -11.36 11.74 15.50
N GLN A 226 -11.19 10.45 15.26
CA GLN A 226 -10.93 9.41 16.27
C GLN A 226 -10.07 8.28 15.71
N ILE A 227 -9.41 7.52 16.59
CA ILE A 227 -8.66 6.33 16.20
C ILE A 227 -9.66 5.18 16.01
N LEU A 228 -9.57 4.51 14.85
CA LEU A 228 -10.28 3.26 14.57
C LEU A 228 -9.44 2.05 15.01
N ALA A 229 -8.17 2.01 14.62
CA ALA A 229 -7.29 0.87 14.81
C ALA A 229 -5.88 1.30 15.22
N HIS A 230 -5.27 0.51 16.10
CA HIS A 230 -3.87 0.61 16.53
C HIS A 230 -3.06 -0.59 16.06
N GLY A 231 -1.73 -0.52 16.16
CA GLY A 231 -0.85 -1.66 15.95
C GLY A 231 -0.72 -2.10 14.50
N LEU A 232 -0.95 -1.19 13.55
CA LEU A 232 -0.69 -1.35 12.13
C LEU A 232 0.59 -0.60 11.79
N ARG A 233 1.74 -1.30 11.79
CA ARG A 233 3.05 -0.66 11.68
C ARG A 233 3.15 0.32 10.52
N ASN A 234 2.77 -0.12 9.32
CA ASN A 234 2.77 0.74 8.14
C ASN A 234 1.69 0.29 7.15
N ALA A 235 0.45 0.69 7.43
CA ALA A 235 -0.64 0.51 6.48
C ALA A 235 -0.49 1.52 5.34
N VAL A 236 -0.21 1.04 4.11
CA VAL A 236 0.15 1.92 2.99
C VAL A 236 -0.99 2.14 2.03
N ASP A 237 -1.91 1.20 1.91
CA ASP A 237 -3.15 1.42 1.15
C ASP A 237 -4.39 1.07 1.97
N LEU A 238 -5.45 1.81 1.69
CA LEU A 238 -6.79 1.62 2.20
C LEU A 238 -7.76 1.60 1.02
N GLN A 239 -8.63 0.59 0.97
CA GLN A 239 -9.67 0.55 -0.05
C GLN A 239 -11.01 0.12 0.49
N PHE A 240 -12.04 0.86 0.14
CA PHE A 240 -13.42 0.47 0.33
C PHE A 240 -13.88 -0.36 -0.87
N THR A 241 -14.43 -1.54 -0.60
CA THR A 241 -14.99 -2.48 -1.59
C THR A 241 -16.49 -2.58 -1.38
N PRO A 242 -17.32 -1.87 -2.17
CA PRO A 242 -18.78 -1.89 -1.97
C PRO A 242 -19.40 -3.26 -2.29
N ASP A 243 -18.76 -4.05 -3.14
CA ASP A 243 -19.27 -5.31 -3.68
C ASP A 243 -19.02 -6.51 -2.75
N LEU A 244 -18.30 -6.33 -1.65
CA LEU A 244 -17.98 -7.39 -0.69
C LEU A 244 -18.58 -7.08 0.69
N ASP A 245 -19.28 -8.06 1.29
CA ASP A 245 -19.86 -7.97 2.65
C ASP A 245 -20.79 -6.75 2.86
N GLY A 246 -21.51 -6.33 1.80
CA GLY A 246 -22.34 -5.12 1.83
C GLY A 246 -21.57 -3.81 1.94
N GLY A 247 -20.30 -3.86 1.66
CA GLY A 247 -19.29 -2.82 1.78
C GLY A 247 -18.30 -3.10 2.91
N ALA A 248 -17.03 -3.23 2.56
CA ALA A 248 -15.94 -3.49 3.51
C ALA A 248 -14.71 -2.65 3.23
N LEU A 249 -13.98 -2.30 4.29
CA LEU A 249 -12.72 -1.55 4.23
C LEU A 249 -11.55 -2.47 4.49
N PHE A 250 -10.59 -2.44 3.59
CA PHE A 250 -9.37 -3.25 3.67
C PHE A 250 -8.12 -2.39 3.74
N ALA A 251 -7.04 -2.97 4.31
CA ALA A 251 -5.71 -2.36 4.35
C ALA A 251 -4.61 -3.37 4.06
N THR A 252 -3.60 -2.92 3.30
CA THR A 252 -2.29 -3.57 3.25
C THR A 252 -1.43 -3.03 4.38
N ASN A 253 -0.62 -3.89 5.03
CA ASN A 253 0.25 -3.49 6.13
C ASN A 253 1.59 -4.22 6.07
N MET A 254 2.67 -3.47 6.24
CA MET A 254 4.04 -4.00 6.26
C MET A 254 4.47 -4.36 7.68
N GLY A 255 5.05 -5.54 7.84
CA GLY A 255 5.75 -5.98 9.05
C GLY A 255 7.04 -5.19 9.30
N ASP A 256 7.69 -5.42 10.43
CA ASP A 256 8.99 -4.84 10.77
C ASP A 256 10.16 -5.59 10.13
N ASP A 257 11.36 -5.03 10.20
CA ASP A 257 12.56 -5.61 9.55
C ASP A 257 13.50 -6.30 10.55
N HIS A 258 13.27 -6.20 11.86
CA HIS A 258 14.23 -6.64 12.89
C HIS A 258 14.30 -8.16 13.08
N LEU A 259 13.29 -8.93 12.62
CA LEU A 259 13.25 -10.39 12.77
C LEU A 259 13.96 -11.16 11.64
N GLY A 260 14.67 -10.44 10.75
CA GLY A 260 15.48 -11.04 9.69
C GLY A 260 14.72 -11.24 8.38
N ASN A 261 15.29 -12.07 7.48
CA ASN A 261 14.83 -12.11 6.07
C ASN A 261 13.50 -12.86 5.85
N ASN A 262 13.07 -13.70 6.79
CA ASN A 262 11.92 -14.59 6.61
C ASN A 262 10.73 -14.24 7.52
N LEU A 263 10.91 -13.28 8.42
CA LEU A 263 9.92 -12.82 9.38
C LEU A 263 10.04 -11.29 9.55
N PRO A 264 8.92 -10.66 9.97
CA PRO A 264 7.55 -11.17 10.02
C PRO A 264 6.91 -11.23 8.63
N GLU A 265 5.80 -11.95 8.49
CA GLU A 265 4.96 -11.85 7.31
C GLU A 265 4.34 -10.46 7.22
N ASP A 266 4.25 -9.90 6.01
CA ASP A 266 3.41 -8.75 5.71
C ASP A 266 1.93 -9.19 5.70
N THR A 267 1.02 -8.28 5.99
CA THR A 267 -0.38 -8.62 6.25
C THR A 267 -1.37 -7.83 5.41
N PHE A 268 -2.53 -8.43 5.19
CA PHE A 268 -3.71 -7.81 4.61
C PHE A 268 -4.89 -8.01 5.56
N PHE A 269 -5.58 -6.95 5.92
CA PHE A 269 -6.67 -6.98 6.89
C PHE A 269 -7.97 -6.47 6.30
N GLU A 270 -9.08 -7.10 6.64
CA GLU A 270 -10.37 -6.46 6.68
C GLU A 270 -10.45 -5.67 7.99
N LEU A 271 -10.66 -4.37 7.88
CA LEU A 271 -10.66 -3.46 9.02
C LEU A 271 -12.06 -3.26 9.59
N ASP A 272 -13.04 -3.14 8.71
CA ASP A 272 -14.43 -2.85 9.07
C ASP A 272 -15.34 -3.23 7.90
N SER A 273 -16.58 -3.65 8.20
CA SER A 273 -17.59 -3.89 7.16
C SER A 273 -19.01 -3.67 7.69
N ASN A 274 -19.96 -3.49 6.76
CA ASN A 274 -21.37 -3.33 7.15
C ASN A 274 -21.97 -4.57 7.79
N THR A 275 -21.42 -5.76 7.53
CA THR A 275 -21.86 -7.03 8.12
C THR A 275 -21.10 -7.39 9.40
N ARG A 276 -19.90 -6.87 9.58
CA ARG A 276 -18.99 -7.14 10.70
C ARG A 276 -18.34 -5.84 11.18
N PRO A 277 -19.08 -4.98 11.93
CA PRO A 277 -18.53 -3.74 12.46
C PRO A 277 -17.33 -3.99 13.36
N ALA A 278 -16.23 -3.30 13.09
CA ALA A 278 -15.05 -3.39 13.94
C ALA A 278 -15.25 -2.62 15.25
N PRO A 279 -14.83 -3.18 16.39
CA PRO A 279 -14.73 -2.41 17.63
C PRO A 279 -13.73 -1.25 17.44
N ALA A 280 -14.12 -0.06 17.96
CA ALA A 280 -13.19 1.07 18.00
C ALA A 280 -11.94 0.71 18.82
N HIS A 281 -10.77 1.27 18.42
CA HIS A 281 -9.49 1.02 19.07
C HIS A 281 -9.01 -0.45 18.99
N THR A 282 -9.46 -1.22 18.00
CA THR A 282 -8.92 -2.57 17.75
C THR A 282 -7.41 -2.51 17.57
N ASN A 283 -6.67 -3.38 18.28
CA ASN A 283 -5.21 -3.46 18.20
C ASN A 283 -4.78 -4.63 17.32
N TYR A 284 -4.05 -4.34 16.23
CA TYR A 284 -3.56 -5.31 15.24
C TYR A 284 -2.16 -5.86 15.55
N GLY A 285 -1.62 -5.56 16.72
CA GLY A 285 -0.50 -6.28 17.32
C GLY A 285 0.82 -5.53 17.42
N TRP A 286 1.24 -4.82 16.39
CA TRP A 286 2.52 -4.13 16.43
C TRP A 286 2.58 -3.09 17.58
N PRO A 287 3.69 -2.95 18.30
CA PRO A 287 4.98 -3.63 18.12
C PRO A 287 5.11 -5.00 18.81
N ALA A 288 4.21 -5.35 19.70
CA ALA A 288 4.36 -6.53 20.56
C ALA A 288 4.07 -7.85 19.85
N CYS A 289 3.29 -7.85 18.79
CA CYS A 289 2.93 -9.03 18.03
C CYS A 289 3.26 -8.87 16.55
N TYR A 290 3.80 -9.94 15.97
CA TYR A 290 4.08 -10.08 14.54
C TYR A 290 3.35 -11.29 13.96
N PHE A 291 3.33 -11.44 12.64
CA PHE A 291 2.69 -12.57 11.97
C PHE A 291 3.73 -13.59 11.49
N ALA A 292 3.48 -14.86 11.83
CA ALA A 292 4.25 -16.02 11.39
C ALA A 292 3.29 -17.17 11.06
N ASN A 293 3.42 -17.78 9.88
CA ASN A 293 2.54 -18.84 9.39
C ASN A 293 1.05 -18.45 9.46
N GLY A 294 0.74 -17.21 9.12
CA GLY A 294 -0.61 -16.65 9.14
C GLY A 294 -1.21 -16.36 10.52
N LYS A 295 -0.41 -16.44 11.59
CA LYS A 295 -0.88 -16.28 12.98
C LYS A 295 -0.14 -15.17 13.71
N PRO A 296 -0.85 -14.38 14.53
CA PRO A 296 -0.20 -13.42 15.42
C PRO A 296 0.62 -14.15 16.50
N THR A 297 1.88 -13.75 16.63
CA THR A 297 2.88 -14.35 17.51
C THR A 297 3.51 -13.26 18.36
N LEU A 298 3.69 -13.52 19.67
CA LEU A 298 4.27 -12.55 20.59
C LEU A 298 5.78 -12.40 20.32
N ASP A 299 6.22 -11.16 20.19
CA ASP A 299 7.62 -10.82 20.13
C ASP A 299 8.20 -10.73 21.54
N HIS A 300 9.28 -11.46 21.79
CA HIS A 300 10.00 -11.45 23.05
C HIS A 300 11.25 -10.57 23.03
N THR A 301 11.51 -9.89 21.90
CA THR A 301 12.60 -8.93 21.80
C THR A 301 12.31 -7.74 22.72
N PRO A 302 13.28 -7.25 23.50
CA PRO A 302 13.07 -6.06 24.31
C PRO A 302 12.67 -4.85 23.45
N LEU A 303 11.54 -4.23 23.79
CA LEU A 303 10.99 -3.13 23.05
C LEU A 303 11.73 -1.82 23.38
N PRO A 304 12.43 -1.21 22.41
CA PRO A 304 13.12 0.07 22.67
C PRO A 304 12.10 1.22 22.81
N GLU A 305 12.40 2.13 23.72
CA GLU A 305 11.67 3.39 23.81
C GLU A 305 12.07 4.33 22.65
N MET A 306 11.10 5.05 22.12
CA MET A 306 11.39 6.12 21.16
C MET A 306 12.18 7.25 21.85
N PRO A 307 13.29 7.71 21.27
CA PRO A 307 14.02 8.88 21.79
C PRO A 307 13.12 10.11 21.88
N THR A 308 13.38 10.99 22.85
CA THR A 308 12.68 12.29 22.93
C THR A 308 13.08 13.19 21.77
N PRO A 309 12.25 14.17 21.37
CA PRO A 309 12.65 15.15 20.35
C PRO A 309 13.97 15.88 20.66
N GLY A 310 14.30 16.05 21.95
CA GLY A 310 15.58 16.62 22.39
C GLY A 310 16.77 15.67 22.23
N ASP A 311 16.52 14.35 22.15
CA ASP A 311 17.56 13.33 21.97
C ASP A 311 17.76 13.01 20.47
N LEU A 312 16.98 13.63 19.59
CA LEU A 312 17.05 13.37 18.16
C LEU A 312 18.34 13.97 17.59
N GLN A 313 19.17 13.11 17.05
CA GLN A 313 20.43 13.48 16.43
C GLN A 313 20.18 14.12 15.05
N THR A 314 21.01 15.09 14.70
CA THR A 314 21.00 15.74 13.40
C THR A 314 21.45 14.78 12.29
N GLU A 315 21.17 15.11 11.03
CA GLU A 315 21.53 14.30 9.85
C GLU A 315 23.01 13.93 9.77
N SER A 316 23.91 14.76 10.33
CA SER A 316 25.35 14.49 10.34
C SER A 316 25.75 13.23 11.12
N GLU A 317 24.88 12.73 11.98
CA GLU A 317 25.11 11.52 12.82
C GLU A 317 24.37 10.28 12.30
N ARG A 318 23.68 10.37 11.16
CA ARG A 318 23.21 9.17 10.48
C ARG A 318 24.40 8.26 10.24
N PRO A 319 24.33 6.94 10.58
CA PRO A 319 25.30 5.99 10.07
C PRO A 319 25.31 6.18 8.56
N LYS A 320 26.49 6.48 8.01
CA LYS A 320 26.66 6.49 6.55
C LYS A 320 26.15 5.14 6.08
N ASP A 321 25.18 5.16 5.19
CA ASP A 321 24.56 3.97 4.63
C ASP A 321 25.65 3.10 3.99
N THR A 322 26.25 2.24 4.81
CA THR A 322 27.33 1.38 4.41
C THR A 322 26.75 0.16 3.72
N GLY A 323 26.23 0.36 2.51
CA GLY A 323 25.95 -0.75 1.63
C GLY A 323 24.53 -0.99 1.18
N VAL A 324 23.61 -0.08 1.36
CA VAL A 324 22.45 -0.03 0.48
C VAL A 324 22.99 0.42 -0.86
N ALA A 325 23.08 -0.51 -1.81
CA ALA A 325 23.34 -0.16 -3.20
C ALA A 325 22.45 1.02 -3.51
N SER A 326 23.06 2.18 -3.79
CA SER A 326 22.36 3.36 -4.26
C SER A 326 21.34 2.86 -5.27
N HIS A 327 20.05 2.97 -4.96
CA HIS A 327 19.05 2.63 -5.94
C HIS A 327 19.45 3.37 -7.19
N SER A 328 19.81 2.63 -8.23
CA SER A 328 20.30 3.17 -9.49
C SER A 328 19.40 4.36 -9.81
N ARG A 329 20.03 5.54 -9.88
CA ARG A 329 19.35 6.82 -10.11
C ARG A 329 18.32 6.61 -11.21
N PRO A 330 17.02 6.89 -10.99
CA PRO A 330 16.06 6.92 -12.10
C PRO A 330 16.66 7.82 -13.18
N PRO A 331 16.41 7.55 -14.47
CA PRO A 331 16.98 8.32 -15.56
C PRO A 331 16.82 9.81 -15.27
N GLN A 332 17.93 10.56 -15.33
CA GLN A 332 17.94 12.01 -15.02
C GLN A 332 17.09 12.85 -15.96
N ASP A 333 16.58 12.25 -17.03
CA ASP A 333 15.94 12.94 -18.16
C ASP A 333 14.45 13.25 -17.94
N ALA A 334 13.83 12.76 -16.86
CA ALA A 334 12.43 13.05 -16.58
C ALA A 334 12.16 14.54 -16.26
N ASP A 335 13.16 15.28 -15.79
CA ASP A 335 13.05 16.71 -15.53
C ASP A 335 12.95 17.55 -16.82
N SER A 336 13.42 17.03 -17.97
CA SER A 336 13.47 17.78 -19.23
C SER A 336 12.15 17.82 -19.99
N VAL A 337 11.29 16.83 -19.82
CA VAL A 337 10.01 16.70 -20.56
C VAL A 337 8.95 17.65 -20.01
N TYR A 338 8.94 17.92 -18.70
CA TYR A 338 7.93 18.74 -18.02
C TYR A 338 8.42 20.12 -17.56
N GLY A 339 9.71 20.45 -17.81
CA GLY A 339 10.36 21.66 -17.29
C GLY A 339 9.98 22.98 -17.95
N LYS A 340 9.09 23.01 -18.96
CA LYS A 340 8.80 24.23 -19.74
C LYS A 340 7.47 24.92 -19.45
N GLN A 341 6.67 24.47 -18.50
CA GLN A 341 5.49 25.22 -18.08
C GLN A 341 5.82 26.17 -16.91
N ALA A 342 6.52 27.24 -17.24
CA ALA A 342 6.86 28.33 -16.33
C ALA A 342 5.60 29.15 -15.97
N GLY A 343 4.87 28.75 -14.99
CA GLY A 343 3.70 29.51 -14.48
C GLY A 343 3.33 29.16 -13.03
N MET A 344 3.74 28.01 -12.54
CA MET A 344 3.24 27.44 -11.28
C MET A 344 4.18 27.61 -10.06
N ALA A 345 5.31 28.27 -10.19
CA ALA A 345 6.29 28.47 -9.11
C ALA A 345 5.76 29.26 -7.89
N LYS A 346 4.61 29.93 -8.01
CA LYS A 346 4.04 30.74 -6.92
C LYS A 346 3.18 29.97 -5.91
N GLN A 347 2.70 28.76 -6.23
CA GLN A 347 1.80 28.03 -5.31
C GLN A 347 2.52 27.25 -4.20
N GLY A 348 3.72 26.76 -4.46
CA GLY A 348 4.54 26.10 -3.41
C GLY A 348 4.90 27.05 -2.26
N THR A 349 5.11 28.32 -2.57
CA THR A 349 5.35 29.38 -1.58
C THR A 349 4.12 29.66 -0.70
N LEU A 350 2.90 29.44 -1.23
CA LEU A 350 1.65 29.60 -0.47
C LEU A 350 1.46 28.47 0.57
N LEU A 351 1.90 27.24 0.29
CA LEU A 351 1.87 26.14 1.26
C LEU A 351 2.88 26.34 2.40
N ALA A 352 4.07 26.87 2.09
CA ALA A 352 5.09 27.20 3.09
C ALA A 352 4.71 28.45 3.93
N ALA A 353 4.03 29.42 3.31
CA ALA A 353 3.65 30.70 3.95
C ALA A 353 2.37 30.62 4.78
N SER A 354 1.53 29.59 4.62
CA SER A 354 0.30 29.42 5.43
C SER A 354 0.56 28.92 6.84
N GLY A 355 1.65 29.36 7.49
CA GLY A 355 1.85 29.30 8.94
C GLY A 355 0.81 30.12 9.73
N GLY A 356 -0.38 30.33 9.16
CA GLY A 356 -1.50 30.92 9.85
C GLY A 356 -1.84 30.10 11.08
N LYS A 357 -1.82 30.72 12.24
CA LYS A 357 -2.35 30.18 13.51
C LYS A 357 -3.81 29.80 13.31
N THR A 358 -4.04 28.64 12.70
CA THR A 358 -5.34 27.99 12.83
C THR A 358 -5.36 27.35 14.21
N ASN A 359 -6.40 27.59 14.99
CA ASN A 359 -6.69 26.92 16.27
C ASN A 359 -7.00 25.42 16.06
N ILE A 360 -6.18 24.72 15.28
CA ILE A 360 -6.22 23.27 15.19
C ILE A 360 -5.45 22.81 16.43
N SER A 361 -6.19 22.43 17.47
CA SER A 361 -5.69 21.82 18.69
C SER A 361 -4.74 20.66 18.34
N ASP A 362 -3.72 20.49 19.19
CA ASP A 362 -2.83 19.34 19.16
C ASP A 362 -3.66 18.05 18.97
N PRO A 363 -3.44 17.29 17.90
CA PRO A 363 -4.21 16.07 17.64
C PRO A 363 -4.13 15.09 18.81
N ASP A 364 -2.99 15.00 19.49
CA ASP A 364 -2.77 14.05 20.58
C ASP A 364 -3.70 14.30 21.78
N ALA A 365 -4.02 15.56 22.09
CA ALA A 365 -4.92 15.88 23.20
C ALA A 365 -6.35 15.37 22.99
N LYS A 366 -6.79 15.17 21.75
CA LYS A 366 -8.16 14.72 21.39
C LYS A 366 -8.26 13.24 21.07
N LEU A 367 -7.16 12.62 20.61
CA LEU A 367 -7.16 11.23 20.12
C LEU A 367 -6.90 10.20 21.22
N GLY A 368 -6.59 10.64 22.43
CA GLY A 368 -6.36 9.77 23.58
C GLY A 368 -4.87 9.53 23.87
N LYS A 369 -4.56 8.39 24.45
CA LYS A 369 -3.19 8.00 24.83
C LYS A 369 -2.71 6.84 23.97
N VAL A 370 -1.40 6.78 23.76
CA VAL A 370 -0.75 5.60 23.16
C VAL A 370 -1.08 4.39 24.02
N PRO A 371 -1.63 3.30 23.44
CA PRO A 371 -1.92 2.10 24.20
C PRO A 371 -0.62 1.45 24.70
N GLU A 372 -0.70 0.79 25.85
CA GLU A 372 0.41 -0.05 26.33
C GLU A 372 0.64 -1.21 25.35
N PRO A 373 1.90 -1.64 25.13
CA PRO A 373 2.20 -2.80 24.32
C PRO A 373 1.47 -4.05 24.84
N LEU A 374 0.99 -4.88 23.91
CA LEU A 374 0.30 -6.10 24.26
C LEU A 374 1.25 -7.09 25.00
N THR A 375 0.72 -7.79 25.97
CA THR A 375 1.41 -8.90 26.65
C THR A 375 1.00 -10.29 26.13
N SER A 376 0.01 -10.32 25.22
CA SER A 376 -0.50 -11.52 24.55
C SER A 376 -1.10 -11.15 23.21
N CYS A 377 -0.95 -12.03 22.22
CA CYS A 377 -1.52 -11.83 20.88
C CYS A 377 -2.89 -12.51 20.67
N ASN A 378 -3.50 -13.07 21.73
CA ASN A 378 -4.74 -13.84 21.61
C ASN A 378 -5.94 -13.03 21.08
N ASN A 379 -5.95 -11.71 21.29
CA ASN A 379 -7.00 -10.81 20.85
C ASN A 379 -6.63 -10.00 19.60
N VAL A 380 -5.46 -10.27 19.01
CA VAL A 380 -5.06 -9.64 17.73
C VAL A 380 -5.91 -10.24 16.62
N PRO A 381 -6.57 -9.42 15.79
CA PRO A 381 -7.35 -9.92 14.66
C PRO A 381 -6.51 -10.79 13.73
N ALA A 382 -7.10 -11.88 13.24
CA ALA A 382 -6.47 -12.68 12.20
C ALA A 382 -6.28 -11.85 10.92
N ALA A 383 -5.15 -12.01 10.24
CA ALA A 383 -4.98 -11.46 8.91
C ALA A 383 -5.98 -12.09 7.93
N TYR A 384 -6.51 -11.28 7.01
CA TYR A 384 -7.32 -11.80 5.91
C TYR A 384 -6.50 -12.70 4.99
N THR A 385 -5.27 -12.27 4.68
CA THR A 385 -4.19 -13.08 4.13
C THR A 385 -2.84 -12.51 4.55
N THR A 386 -1.77 -13.29 4.37
CA THR A 386 -0.39 -12.86 4.60
C THR A 386 0.47 -13.01 3.34
N PHE A 387 1.54 -12.24 3.28
CA PHE A 387 2.55 -12.29 2.24
C PHE A 387 3.89 -12.62 2.88
N ALA A 388 4.83 -13.16 2.08
CA ALA A 388 6.18 -13.39 2.56
C ALA A 388 6.79 -12.10 3.14
N ALA A 389 7.66 -12.25 4.14
CA ALA A 389 8.37 -11.13 4.75
C ALA A 389 8.98 -10.19 3.70
N HIS A 390 8.92 -8.89 3.95
CA HIS A 390 9.48 -7.85 3.08
C HIS A 390 8.85 -7.76 1.67
N SER A 391 7.68 -8.36 1.44
CA SER A 391 6.95 -8.21 0.16
C SER A 391 6.50 -6.78 -0.08
N SER A 392 6.33 -6.00 0.98
CA SER A 392 5.90 -4.59 0.96
C SER A 392 4.60 -4.42 0.17
N PRO A 393 3.45 -4.96 0.64
CA PRO A 393 2.17 -4.81 -0.02
C PRO A 393 1.74 -3.34 -0.01
N LEU A 394 1.44 -2.80 -1.19
CA LEU A 394 1.02 -1.41 -1.41
C LEU A 394 -0.39 -1.38 -1.98
N GLY A 395 -0.55 -0.95 -3.24
CA GLY A 395 -1.82 -0.76 -3.89
C GLY A 395 -2.68 -2.01 -3.91
N LEU A 396 -3.96 -1.85 -3.66
CA LEU A 396 -4.94 -2.92 -3.66
C LEU A 396 -6.20 -2.52 -4.44
N THR A 397 -6.88 -3.49 -5.00
CA THR A 397 -8.23 -3.33 -5.53
C THR A 397 -8.99 -4.66 -5.49
N PHE A 398 -10.33 -4.58 -5.53
CA PHE A 398 -11.20 -5.74 -5.62
C PHE A 398 -12.01 -5.69 -6.91
N PHE A 399 -12.08 -6.82 -7.61
CA PHE A 399 -12.91 -7.05 -8.77
C PHE A 399 -14.04 -7.99 -8.37
N GLY A 400 -15.26 -7.48 -8.32
CA GLY A 400 -16.44 -8.28 -7.95
C GLY A 400 -16.90 -9.24 -9.05
N ALA A 401 -18.12 -9.73 -8.93
CA ALA A 401 -18.68 -10.77 -9.79
C ALA A 401 -18.87 -10.38 -11.26
N ASP A 402 -18.87 -9.08 -11.57
CA ASP A 402 -19.04 -8.54 -12.94
C ASP A 402 -17.76 -8.61 -13.82
N ASN A 403 -16.71 -9.27 -13.33
CA ASN A 403 -15.41 -9.34 -14.00
C ASN A 403 -15.16 -10.75 -14.58
N PRO A 404 -15.15 -10.93 -15.91
CA PRO A 404 -15.01 -12.27 -16.52
C PRO A 404 -13.70 -13.00 -16.23
N THR A 405 -12.59 -12.26 -16.06
CA THR A 405 -11.26 -12.83 -15.82
C THR A 405 -10.83 -12.70 -14.36
N LEU A 406 -11.09 -11.54 -13.75
CA LEU A 406 -10.73 -11.23 -12.37
C LEU A 406 -11.92 -11.41 -11.40
N HIS A 407 -12.85 -12.29 -11.72
CA HIS A 407 -14.06 -12.57 -10.94
C HIS A 407 -13.75 -12.82 -9.47
N ASP A 408 -14.36 -12.02 -8.60
CA ASP A 408 -14.22 -12.07 -7.12
C ASP A 408 -12.76 -12.12 -6.65
N LYS A 409 -11.90 -11.30 -7.24
CA LYS A 409 -10.46 -11.28 -6.90
C LYS A 409 -10.02 -9.97 -6.27
N PHE A 410 -9.26 -10.10 -5.21
CA PHE A 410 -8.33 -9.05 -4.79
C PHE A 410 -7.10 -9.07 -5.70
N VAL A 411 -6.63 -7.88 -6.05
CA VAL A 411 -5.38 -7.67 -6.78
C VAL A 411 -4.51 -6.74 -5.95
N ILE A 412 -3.32 -7.21 -5.57
CA ILE A 412 -2.41 -6.50 -4.65
C ILE A 412 -1.05 -6.32 -5.30
N ALA A 413 -0.53 -5.09 -5.29
CA ALA A 413 0.84 -4.79 -5.71
C ALA A 413 1.81 -5.04 -4.56
N LEU A 414 2.74 -5.97 -4.75
CA LEU A 414 3.85 -6.24 -3.84
C LEU A 414 5.09 -5.50 -4.35
N HIS A 415 5.40 -4.37 -3.72
CA HIS A 415 6.47 -3.46 -4.15
C HIS A 415 7.87 -4.09 -4.09
N GLY A 416 8.06 -5.02 -3.18
CA GLY A 416 9.27 -5.81 -3.00
C GLY A 416 10.21 -5.26 -1.95
N ALA A 417 11.05 -6.16 -1.46
CA ALA A 417 12.03 -5.92 -0.41
C ALA A 417 12.94 -4.72 -0.70
N SER A 418 13.34 -3.97 0.33
CA SER A 418 14.36 -2.93 0.21
C SER A 418 15.72 -3.49 -0.23
N HIS A 419 16.01 -4.74 0.17
CA HIS A 419 17.17 -5.51 -0.26
C HIS A 419 16.78 -6.54 -1.34
N PRO A 420 17.02 -6.28 -2.64
CA PRO A 420 16.56 -7.14 -3.74
C PRO A 420 17.00 -8.60 -3.63
N ARG A 421 18.10 -8.89 -2.92
CA ARG A 421 18.61 -10.25 -2.69
C ARG A 421 17.66 -11.14 -1.88
N ILE A 422 16.76 -10.55 -1.10
CA ILE A 422 15.71 -11.28 -0.39
C ILE A 422 14.75 -11.91 -1.40
N GLY A 423 14.44 -11.21 -2.50
CA GLY A 423 13.67 -11.74 -3.62
C GLY A 423 12.16 -11.74 -3.45
N THR A 424 11.63 -11.32 -2.30
CA THR A 424 10.19 -11.30 -2.01
C THR A 424 9.51 -10.05 -2.56
N GLY A 425 8.23 -10.17 -2.92
CA GLY A 425 7.47 -9.11 -3.56
C GLY A 425 7.83 -8.97 -5.05
N TYR A 426 7.95 -7.74 -5.56
CA TYR A 426 8.24 -7.42 -6.95
C TYR A 426 7.26 -8.08 -7.93
N SER A 427 6.00 -8.12 -7.57
CA SER A 427 4.94 -8.76 -8.35
C SER A 427 3.59 -8.15 -8.02
N VAL A 428 2.62 -8.40 -8.86
CA VAL A 428 1.20 -8.23 -8.52
C VAL A 428 0.63 -9.61 -8.28
N VAL A 429 -0.11 -9.78 -7.20
CA VAL A 429 -0.74 -11.05 -6.83
C VAL A 429 -2.26 -10.91 -6.83
N GLU A 430 -2.93 -12.06 -6.97
CA GLU A 430 -4.39 -12.17 -6.86
C GLU A 430 -4.78 -13.27 -5.88
N PHE A 431 -5.95 -13.15 -5.27
CA PHE A 431 -6.60 -14.20 -4.47
C PHE A 431 -8.10 -13.89 -4.34
N THR A 432 -8.89 -14.90 -3.99
CA THR A 432 -10.34 -14.73 -3.78
C THR A 432 -10.71 -14.68 -2.31
N PRO A 433 -11.90 -14.20 -1.93
CA PRO A 433 -12.40 -14.27 -0.56
C PRO A 433 -12.48 -15.70 0.02
N THR A 434 -12.65 -16.71 -0.86
CA THR A 434 -12.78 -18.12 -0.49
C THR A 434 -11.45 -18.87 -0.48
N ASP A 435 -10.54 -18.55 -1.41
CA ASP A 435 -9.15 -19.00 -1.41
C ASP A 435 -8.23 -17.79 -1.24
N ARG A 436 -7.81 -17.58 -0.01
CA ARG A 436 -6.99 -16.42 0.39
C ARG A 436 -5.50 -16.62 0.17
N THR A 437 -5.12 -17.64 -0.62
CA THR A 437 -3.72 -17.90 -0.99
C THR A 437 -3.31 -16.94 -2.11
N PRO A 438 -2.30 -16.08 -1.91
CA PRO A 438 -1.84 -15.21 -2.98
C PRO A 438 -1.19 -15.98 -4.12
N HIS A 439 -1.65 -15.72 -5.36
CA HIS A 439 -1.10 -16.28 -6.60
C HIS A 439 -0.53 -15.16 -7.48
N PRO A 440 0.58 -15.38 -8.20
CA PRO A 440 1.13 -14.38 -9.11
C PRO A 440 0.13 -14.02 -10.23
N LEU A 441 -0.14 -12.72 -10.40
CA LEU A 441 -0.90 -12.17 -11.52
C LEU A 441 0.03 -11.48 -12.53
N ILE A 442 0.96 -10.63 -12.07
CA ILE A 442 1.95 -9.98 -12.94
C ILE A 442 3.33 -10.15 -12.32
N THR A 443 4.28 -10.67 -13.11
CA THR A 443 5.67 -10.91 -12.72
C THR A 443 6.63 -10.28 -13.71
N GLY A 444 7.95 -10.32 -13.41
CA GLY A 444 8.99 -9.77 -14.28
C GLY A 444 9.63 -8.49 -13.75
N PHE A 445 9.14 -7.94 -12.64
CA PHE A 445 9.74 -6.76 -12.00
C PHE A 445 11.09 -7.05 -11.33
N LEU A 446 11.36 -8.31 -11.01
CA LEU A 446 12.64 -8.80 -10.50
C LEU A 446 13.04 -10.06 -11.26
N THR A 447 14.32 -10.17 -11.63
CA THR A 447 14.90 -11.40 -12.20
C THR A 447 16.23 -11.72 -11.53
N THR A 448 16.69 -12.95 -11.68
CA THR A 448 18.03 -13.35 -11.25
C THR A 448 18.90 -13.59 -12.48
N ILE A 449 19.96 -12.80 -12.63
CA ILE A 449 20.92 -12.92 -13.73
C ILE A 449 22.28 -13.27 -13.14
N ALA A 450 22.84 -14.39 -13.53
CA ALA A 450 24.13 -14.92 -13.01
C ALA A 450 24.19 -14.89 -11.46
N GLY A 451 23.09 -15.31 -10.79
CA GLY A 451 22.99 -15.37 -9.34
C GLY A 451 22.78 -14.01 -8.64
N LYS A 452 22.62 -12.92 -9.41
CA LYS A 452 22.38 -11.57 -8.87
C LYS A 452 20.93 -11.15 -9.12
N ALA A 453 20.27 -10.62 -8.10
CA ALA A 453 18.96 -10.01 -8.23
C ALA A 453 19.04 -8.69 -9.03
N VAL A 454 18.24 -8.58 -10.09
CA VAL A 454 18.15 -7.39 -10.95
C VAL A 454 16.72 -6.87 -10.91
N VAL A 455 16.54 -5.65 -10.42
CA VAL A 455 15.26 -4.95 -10.36
C VAL A 455 14.99 -4.29 -11.69
N HIS A 456 13.88 -4.64 -12.33
CA HIS A 456 13.40 -4.04 -13.57
C HIS A 456 12.29 -3.03 -13.33
N GLY A 457 11.55 -3.15 -12.23
CA GLY A 457 10.45 -2.27 -11.85
C GLY A 457 9.97 -2.56 -10.43
N ARG A 458 9.09 -1.72 -9.91
CA ARG A 458 8.46 -1.88 -8.59
C ARG A 458 6.99 -1.48 -8.66
N PRO A 459 6.05 -2.45 -8.69
CA PRO A 459 4.62 -2.16 -8.75
C PRO A 459 4.18 -1.45 -7.46
N CYS A 460 3.30 -0.45 -7.60
CA CYS A 460 2.93 0.42 -6.48
C CYS A 460 1.41 0.58 -6.34
N GLY A 461 0.80 1.59 -6.96
CA GLY A 461 -0.62 1.88 -6.86
C GLY A 461 -1.44 1.15 -7.92
N ILE A 462 -2.67 0.80 -7.59
CA ILE A 462 -3.64 0.19 -8.52
C ILE A 462 -4.90 1.05 -8.54
N LEU A 463 -5.42 1.35 -9.73
CA LEU A 463 -6.70 2.02 -9.92
C LEU A 463 -7.57 1.22 -10.88
N ARG A 464 -8.66 0.63 -10.39
CA ARG A 464 -9.67 -0.05 -11.21
C ARG A 464 -10.39 1.00 -12.10
N LEU A 465 -10.52 0.70 -13.40
CA LEU A 465 -11.23 1.54 -14.37
C LEU A 465 -12.55 0.93 -14.86
N GLY A 466 -12.68 -0.38 -14.75
CA GLY A 466 -13.84 -1.11 -15.23
C GLY A 466 -13.66 -2.64 -15.10
N PRO A 467 -14.53 -3.44 -15.72
CA PRO A 467 -14.39 -4.88 -15.70
C PRO A 467 -13.02 -5.32 -16.25
N ASP A 468 -12.32 -6.17 -15.48
CA ASP A 468 -10.97 -6.69 -15.79
C ASP A 468 -9.94 -5.63 -16.22
N THR A 469 -10.17 -4.35 -15.89
CA THR A 469 -9.36 -3.24 -16.40
C THR A 469 -8.88 -2.35 -15.26
N PHE A 470 -7.56 -2.10 -15.22
CA PHE A 470 -6.95 -1.24 -14.21
C PHE A 470 -5.66 -0.55 -14.69
N LEU A 471 -5.32 0.54 -14.03
CA LEU A 471 -4.00 1.15 -14.12
C LEU A 471 -3.14 0.63 -12.97
N LEU A 472 -1.87 0.35 -13.26
CA LEU A 472 -0.84 -0.03 -12.30
C LEU A 472 0.32 0.95 -12.41
N THR A 473 0.78 1.51 -11.30
CA THR A 473 1.97 2.36 -11.29
C THR A 473 3.24 1.58 -10.99
N ASP A 474 4.34 2.03 -11.55
CA ASP A 474 5.71 1.58 -11.25
C ASP A 474 6.51 2.79 -10.82
N ASP A 475 6.77 2.91 -9.53
CA ASP A 475 7.46 4.07 -8.97
C ASP A 475 8.98 4.05 -9.20
N TYR A 476 9.53 2.90 -9.59
CA TYR A 476 10.94 2.74 -9.92
C TYR A 476 11.24 3.26 -11.32
N LEU A 477 10.42 2.90 -12.32
CA LEU A 477 10.58 3.35 -13.70
C LEU A 477 9.84 4.66 -14.00
N GLY A 478 8.90 5.07 -13.16
CA GLY A 478 8.04 6.24 -13.43
C GLY A 478 7.01 5.97 -14.51
N LEU A 479 6.44 4.77 -14.53
CA LEU A 479 5.49 4.29 -15.53
C LEU A 479 4.09 4.11 -14.94
N VAL A 480 3.10 4.26 -15.79
CA VAL A 480 1.74 3.78 -15.56
C VAL A 480 1.44 2.74 -16.62
N TYR A 481 1.10 1.54 -16.20
CA TYR A 481 0.64 0.48 -17.07
C TYR A 481 -0.89 0.44 -17.12
N TYR A 482 -1.43 0.05 -18.27
CA TYR A 482 -2.83 -0.24 -18.49
C TYR A 482 -2.99 -1.74 -18.70
N VAL A 483 -3.65 -2.41 -17.75
CA VAL A 483 -3.97 -3.84 -17.82
C VAL A 483 -5.42 -3.98 -18.22
N HIS A 484 -5.69 -4.85 -19.20
CA HIS A 484 -7.01 -5.01 -19.80
C HIS A 484 -7.23 -6.40 -20.38
N PRO A 485 -8.48 -6.80 -20.70
CA PRO A 485 -8.74 -8.07 -21.37
C PRO A 485 -8.02 -8.19 -22.71
N ASN A 486 -7.42 -9.36 -22.96
CA ASN A 486 -6.87 -9.70 -24.26
C ASN A 486 -8.01 -10.04 -25.24
N ARG A 487 -8.27 -9.14 -26.19
CA ARG A 487 -9.38 -9.28 -27.16
C ARG A 487 -9.09 -10.27 -28.31
N ARG A 488 -7.91 -10.90 -28.33
CA ARG A 488 -7.49 -11.82 -29.40
C ARG A 488 -7.77 -13.29 -29.07
N GLN A 489 -8.39 -13.57 -27.93
CA GLN A 489 -8.78 -14.93 -27.51
C GLN A 489 -10.29 -15.08 -27.42
#